data_008ea4c62fd7b388e1083ad398d8604f
#
_entry.id   008ea4c62fd7b388e1083ad398d8604f
#
_cell.length_a   1.000
_cell.length_b   1.000
_cell.length_c   1.000
_cell.angle_alpha   90.00
_cell.angle_beta   90.00
_cell.angle_gamma   90.00
#
_symmetry.space_group_name_H-M   'P 1'
#
loop_
_entity.id
_entity.type
_entity.pdbx_description
1 polymer ?
#
loop_
_entity_poly.entity_id
_entity_poly.type
_entity_poly.pdbx_seq_one_letter_code
_entity_poly.pdbx_strand_id
1 'polypeptide(L)'
;VFFKSKPKPEPVRRELLKIDGQMLEVKVRLNPRARRMIVKVHPATGEVSVTAPSRRGLAVALEFARGETAWISGQRAKVPGAVTLAPGAVIPFKGVAHEIRASAKGPAPVWREDGVIWVRGRPAHASRRVVDFLKHEARAVFEERALVHAAKLNVKPSRITVRDTASRWGSCS
;
A
#
# COMPACT_ATOMS: atom_id res chain seq x y z
N VAL A 1 9.52 29.66 -24.27
CA VAL A 1 8.85 28.35 -24.14
C VAL A 1 8.10 28.37 -22.83
N PHE A 2 6.76 28.57 -22.86
CA PHE A 2 5.90 28.54 -21.66
C PHE A 2 5.74 27.11 -21.21
N PHE A 3 6.39 26.71 -20.11
CA PHE A 3 6.06 25.47 -19.40
C PHE A 3 4.66 25.62 -18.78
N LYS A 4 3.64 25.04 -19.42
CA LYS A 4 2.33 24.88 -18.78
C LYS A 4 2.51 24.04 -17.53
N SER A 5 2.32 24.65 -16.37
CA SER A 5 2.33 23.96 -15.09
C SER A 5 1.34 22.78 -15.12
N LYS A 6 1.80 21.63 -14.68
CA LYS A 6 0.95 20.42 -14.57
C LYS A 6 -0.24 20.78 -13.68
N PRO A 7 -1.50 20.57 -14.14
CA PRO A 7 -2.66 20.82 -13.28
C PRO A 7 -2.52 20.00 -12.01
N LYS A 8 -2.69 20.68 -10.86
CA LYS A 8 -2.71 20.03 -9.54
C LYS A 8 -3.83 18.96 -9.54
N PRO A 9 -3.58 17.77 -8.93
CA PRO A 9 -4.65 16.82 -8.74
C PRO A 9 -5.78 17.48 -7.93
N GLU A 10 -7.00 17.41 -8.42
CA GLU A 10 -8.16 17.90 -7.66
C GLU A 10 -8.35 17.09 -6.38
N PRO A 11 -8.94 17.69 -5.32
CA PRO A 11 -9.13 17.00 -4.05
C PRO A 11 -9.95 15.73 -4.26
N VAL A 12 -9.58 14.69 -3.54
CA VAL A 12 -10.30 13.41 -3.55
C VAL A 12 -11.67 13.62 -2.90
N ARG A 13 -12.72 13.45 -3.70
CA ARG A 13 -14.10 13.42 -3.21
C ARG A 13 -14.43 12.01 -2.74
N ARG A 14 -15.23 11.88 -1.70
CA ARG A 14 -15.71 10.60 -1.19
C ARG A 14 -17.21 10.51 -1.43
N GLU A 15 -17.65 9.40 -1.97
CA GLU A 15 -19.05 9.12 -2.27
C GLU A 15 -19.42 7.75 -1.71
N LEU A 16 -20.65 7.60 -1.27
CA LEU A 16 -21.17 6.32 -0.81
C LEU A 16 -21.88 5.62 -1.96
N LEU A 17 -21.44 4.42 -2.28
CA LEU A 17 -22.11 3.54 -3.25
C LEU A 17 -22.62 2.29 -2.56
N LYS A 18 -23.83 1.86 -2.91
CA LYS A 18 -24.37 0.57 -2.48
C LYS A 18 -23.79 -0.52 -3.37
N ILE A 19 -23.00 -1.43 -2.79
CA ILE A 19 -22.34 -2.54 -3.45
C ILE A 19 -22.68 -3.81 -2.67
N ASP A 20 -23.31 -4.78 -3.31
CA ASP A 20 -23.81 -6.02 -2.67
C ASP A 20 -24.59 -5.80 -1.37
N GLY A 21 -25.49 -4.81 -1.38
CA GLY A 21 -26.31 -4.48 -0.21
C GLY A 21 -25.60 -3.66 0.87
N GLN A 22 -24.30 -3.49 0.81
CA GLN A 22 -23.50 -2.71 1.76
C GLN A 22 -23.18 -1.31 1.21
N MET A 23 -23.21 -0.30 2.07
CA MET A 23 -22.76 1.05 1.74
C MET A 23 -21.24 1.09 1.81
N LEU A 24 -20.59 1.35 0.67
CA LEU A 24 -19.15 1.42 0.54
C LEU A 24 -18.70 2.84 0.22
N GLU A 25 -17.73 3.33 0.97
CA GLU A 25 -17.06 4.60 0.65
C GLU A 25 -16.14 4.41 -0.55
N VAL A 26 -16.36 5.22 -1.58
CA VAL A 26 -15.59 5.20 -2.83
C VAL A 26 -14.86 6.52 -3.00
N LYS A 27 -13.57 6.47 -3.23
CA LYS A 27 -12.75 7.66 -3.52
C LYS A 27 -12.89 8.05 -4.98
N VAL A 28 -13.39 9.25 -5.22
CA VAL A 28 -13.57 9.81 -6.56
C VAL A 28 -12.47 10.80 -6.88
N ARG A 29 -11.83 10.63 -8.02
CA ARG A 29 -10.75 11.48 -8.50
C ARG A 29 -11.06 12.02 -9.89
N LEU A 30 -10.81 13.30 -10.09
CA LEU A 30 -10.79 13.90 -11.43
C LEU A 30 -9.36 13.86 -11.98
N ASN A 31 -9.23 13.29 -13.17
CA ASN A 31 -7.96 13.28 -13.86
C ASN A 31 -8.17 13.69 -15.33
N PRO A 32 -7.94 14.96 -15.71
CA PRO A 32 -8.11 15.45 -17.07
C PRO A 32 -7.27 14.74 -18.14
N ARG A 33 -6.26 13.98 -17.70
CA ARG A 33 -5.42 13.17 -18.60
C ARG A 33 -5.96 11.76 -18.82
N ALA A 34 -6.96 11.35 -18.06
CA ALA A 34 -7.59 10.05 -18.23
C ALA A 34 -8.40 10.08 -19.54
N ARG A 35 -8.18 9.12 -20.43
CA ARG A 35 -8.93 8.97 -21.67
C ARG A 35 -10.24 8.21 -21.50
N ARG A 36 -10.41 7.55 -20.34
CA ARG A 36 -11.57 6.72 -19.98
C ARG A 36 -11.81 6.74 -18.48
N MET A 37 -13.01 6.35 -18.07
CA MET A 37 -13.34 6.11 -16.69
C MET A 37 -12.64 4.84 -16.20
N ILE A 38 -12.20 4.83 -14.96
CA ILE A 38 -11.46 3.71 -14.38
C ILE A 38 -11.99 3.45 -12.98
N VAL A 39 -12.42 2.22 -12.73
CA VAL A 39 -12.66 1.71 -11.37
C VAL A 39 -11.47 0.87 -10.95
N LYS A 40 -11.00 1.05 -9.73
CA LYS A 40 -9.90 0.28 -9.14
C LYS A 40 -10.26 -0.15 -7.74
N VAL A 41 -9.90 -1.38 -7.40
CA VAL A 41 -9.87 -1.88 -6.03
C VAL A 41 -8.41 -1.98 -5.62
N HIS A 42 -8.07 -1.41 -4.47
CA HIS A 42 -6.70 -1.45 -3.96
C HIS A 42 -6.39 -2.87 -3.48
N PRO A 43 -5.32 -3.53 -3.98
CA PRO A 43 -5.10 -4.96 -3.73
C PRO A 43 -4.76 -5.29 -2.27
N ALA A 44 -4.29 -4.33 -1.48
CA ALA A 44 -3.95 -4.55 -0.07
C ALA A 44 -5.03 -4.06 0.90
N THR A 45 -5.83 -3.04 0.54
CA THR A 45 -6.80 -2.42 1.47
C THR A 45 -8.25 -2.65 1.08
N GLY A 46 -8.52 -3.12 -0.14
CA GLY A 46 -9.87 -3.24 -0.68
C GLY A 46 -10.57 -1.90 -0.95
N GLU A 47 -9.83 -0.78 -0.81
CA GLU A 47 -10.36 0.54 -1.07
C GLU A 47 -10.74 0.70 -2.54
N VAL A 48 -11.95 1.17 -2.79
CA VAL A 48 -12.45 1.40 -4.16
C VAL A 48 -12.21 2.85 -4.55
N SER A 49 -11.67 3.05 -5.73
CA SER A 49 -11.49 4.37 -6.32
C SER A 49 -12.03 4.42 -7.74
N VAL A 50 -12.68 5.54 -8.06
CA VAL A 50 -13.22 5.85 -9.39
C VAL A 50 -12.50 7.07 -9.94
N THR A 51 -12.04 6.97 -11.18
CA THR A 51 -11.41 8.09 -11.88
C THR A 51 -12.30 8.53 -13.04
N ALA A 52 -12.67 9.81 -13.05
CA ALA A 52 -13.39 10.45 -14.14
C ALA A 52 -12.48 11.43 -14.89
N PRO A 53 -12.59 11.55 -16.24
CA PRO A 53 -11.78 12.49 -17.01
C PRO A 53 -12.22 13.95 -16.84
N SER A 54 -13.46 14.21 -16.46
CA SER A 54 -14.02 15.55 -16.27
C SER A 54 -15.10 15.58 -15.18
N ARG A 55 -15.43 16.79 -14.71
CA ARG A 55 -16.56 16.98 -13.77
C ARG A 55 -17.90 16.52 -14.34
N ARG A 56 -18.15 16.76 -15.63
CA ARG A 56 -19.36 16.30 -16.32
C ARG A 56 -19.44 14.77 -16.39
N GLY A 57 -18.29 14.10 -16.51
CA GLY A 57 -18.19 12.63 -16.53
C GLY A 57 -18.30 11.98 -15.14
N LEU A 58 -18.39 12.76 -14.06
CA LEU A 58 -18.39 12.22 -12.71
C LEU A 58 -19.60 11.34 -12.42
N ALA A 59 -20.82 11.83 -12.73
CA ALA A 59 -22.04 11.05 -12.54
C ALA A 59 -22.03 9.74 -13.34
N VAL A 60 -21.59 9.80 -14.58
CA VAL A 60 -21.45 8.61 -15.45
C VAL A 60 -20.40 7.63 -14.91
N ALA A 61 -19.29 8.14 -14.35
CA ALA A 61 -18.26 7.29 -13.75
C ALA A 61 -18.75 6.60 -12.46
N LEU A 62 -19.60 7.26 -11.67
CA LEU A 62 -20.23 6.66 -10.49
C LEU A 62 -21.28 5.62 -10.90
N GLU A 63 -22.06 5.89 -11.96
CA GLU A 63 -23.03 4.93 -12.51
C GLU A 63 -22.32 3.70 -13.07
N PHE A 64 -21.23 3.90 -13.80
CA PHE A 64 -20.36 2.81 -14.26
C PHE A 64 -19.86 1.96 -13.07
N ALA A 65 -19.41 2.60 -11.98
CA ALA A 65 -18.99 1.87 -10.78
C ALA A 65 -20.14 1.09 -10.11
N ARG A 66 -21.38 1.59 -10.18
CA ARG A 66 -22.59 0.86 -9.72
C ARG A 66 -22.86 -0.38 -10.59
N GLY A 67 -22.65 -0.28 -11.89
CA GLY A 67 -22.76 -1.42 -12.80
C GLY A 67 -21.72 -2.52 -12.55
N GLU A 68 -20.56 -2.15 -12.02
CA GLU A 68 -19.43 -3.05 -11.76
C GLU A 68 -19.45 -3.70 -10.35
N THR A 69 -20.60 -3.74 -9.69
CA THR A 69 -20.75 -4.22 -8.29
C THR A 69 -20.16 -5.61 -8.10
N ALA A 70 -20.52 -6.56 -8.96
CA ALA A 70 -20.05 -7.95 -8.85
C ALA A 70 -18.52 -8.05 -9.01
N TRP A 71 -17.95 -7.29 -9.95
CA TRP A 71 -16.49 -7.24 -10.14
C TRP A 71 -15.79 -6.62 -8.92
N ILE A 72 -16.31 -5.51 -8.39
CA ILE A 72 -15.75 -4.85 -7.20
C ILE A 72 -15.75 -5.81 -6.01
N SER A 73 -16.86 -6.50 -5.76
CA SER A 73 -16.99 -7.48 -4.68
C SER A 73 -16.03 -8.64 -4.85
N GLY A 74 -15.93 -9.20 -6.06
CA GLY A 74 -14.99 -10.25 -6.39
C GLY A 74 -13.52 -9.83 -6.20
N GLN A 75 -13.17 -8.58 -6.51
CA GLN A 75 -11.81 -8.07 -6.25
C GLN A 75 -11.57 -7.83 -4.75
N ARG A 76 -12.57 -7.33 -4.01
CA ARG A 76 -12.46 -7.12 -2.57
C ARG A 76 -12.35 -8.44 -1.81
N ALA A 77 -13.05 -9.48 -2.23
CA ALA A 77 -12.93 -10.80 -1.64
C ALA A 77 -11.53 -11.41 -1.76
N LYS A 78 -10.75 -11.00 -2.77
CA LYS A 78 -9.35 -11.42 -2.96
C LYS A 78 -8.35 -10.65 -2.10
N VAL A 79 -8.79 -9.57 -1.46
CA VAL A 79 -7.92 -8.75 -0.60
C VAL A 79 -7.59 -9.56 0.66
N PRO A 80 -6.32 -9.85 0.94
CA PRO A 80 -5.95 -10.50 2.19
C PRO A 80 -6.46 -9.67 3.36
N GLY A 81 -6.99 -10.32 4.38
CA GLY A 81 -7.36 -9.64 5.61
C GLY A 81 -6.19 -8.79 6.12
N ALA A 82 -6.49 -7.59 6.61
CA ALA A 82 -5.44 -6.73 7.14
C ALA A 82 -4.71 -7.47 8.28
N VAL A 83 -3.44 -7.76 8.06
CA VAL A 83 -2.59 -8.38 9.10
C VAL A 83 -2.36 -7.33 10.17
N THR A 84 -2.93 -7.55 11.35
CA THR A 84 -2.70 -6.68 12.50
C THR A 84 -1.29 -6.94 13.02
N LEU A 85 -0.38 -5.98 12.86
CA LEU A 85 1.01 -6.08 13.35
C LEU A 85 1.07 -5.75 14.86
N ALA A 86 0.37 -6.53 15.68
CA ALA A 86 0.26 -6.36 17.13
C ALA A 86 0.81 -7.60 17.86
N PRO A 87 1.14 -7.50 19.14
CA PRO A 87 1.51 -8.66 19.95
C PRO A 87 0.46 -9.76 19.87
N GLY A 88 0.89 -11.01 19.69
CA GLY A 88 0.09 -12.21 19.43
C GLY A 88 -0.13 -12.52 17.94
N ALA A 89 0.16 -11.59 17.04
CA ALA A 89 0.07 -11.87 15.60
C ALA A 89 1.29 -12.66 15.12
N VAL A 90 1.07 -13.55 14.14
CA VAL A 90 2.12 -14.27 13.43
C VAL A 90 2.26 -13.71 12.03
N ILE A 91 3.47 -13.34 11.64
CA ILE A 91 3.77 -12.80 10.31
C ILE A 91 4.92 -13.57 9.66
N PRO A 92 4.93 -13.72 8.32
CA PRO A 92 6.08 -14.25 7.62
C PRO A 92 7.20 -13.19 7.55
N PHE A 93 8.38 -13.54 8.03
CA PHE A 93 9.58 -12.73 7.88
C PHE A 93 10.64 -13.56 7.14
N LYS A 94 11.05 -13.10 5.95
CA LYS A 94 11.97 -13.84 5.05
C LYS A 94 11.53 -15.30 4.80
N GLY A 95 10.22 -15.53 4.68
CA GLY A 95 9.64 -16.86 4.44
C GLY A 95 9.42 -17.73 5.67
N VAL A 96 9.84 -17.29 6.86
CA VAL A 96 9.67 -18.02 8.13
C VAL A 96 8.64 -17.33 9.00
N ALA A 97 7.73 -18.08 9.60
CA ALA A 97 6.72 -17.55 10.53
C ALA A 97 7.39 -17.00 11.80
N HIS A 98 7.03 -15.78 12.18
CA HIS A 98 7.49 -15.13 13.41
C HIS A 98 6.30 -14.59 14.17
N GLU A 99 6.27 -14.87 15.46
CA GLU A 99 5.27 -14.29 16.37
C GLU A 99 5.74 -12.91 16.85
N ILE A 100 4.83 -11.94 16.90
CA ILE A 100 5.10 -10.63 17.50
C ILE A 100 4.79 -10.71 18.97
N ARG A 101 5.78 -10.39 19.84
CA ARG A 101 5.61 -10.37 21.29
C ARG A 101 6.01 -9.03 21.89
N ALA A 102 5.26 -8.62 22.90
CA ALA A 102 5.62 -7.44 23.69
C ALA A 102 6.70 -7.76 24.71
N SER A 103 7.61 -6.81 24.95
CA SER A 103 8.61 -6.88 26.01
C SER A 103 8.71 -5.55 26.76
N ALA A 104 8.94 -5.62 28.07
CA ALA A 104 9.22 -4.44 28.89
C ALA A 104 10.65 -3.91 28.69
N LYS A 105 11.61 -4.82 28.41
CA LYS A 105 13.03 -4.53 28.24
C LYS A 105 13.58 -5.17 26.98
N GLY A 106 14.72 -4.72 26.49
CA GLY A 106 15.38 -5.31 25.34
C GLY A 106 16.43 -4.40 24.72
N PRO A 107 17.27 -4.93 23.84
CA PRO A 107 18.43 -4.22 23.27
C PRO A 107 18.01 -3.09 22.32
N ALA A 108 16.81 -3.19 21.71
CA ALA A 108 16.29 -2.23 20.73
C ALA A 108 14.79 -1.99 20.92
N PRO A 109 14.19 -0.98 20.24
CA PRO A 109 12.75 -0.80 20.22
C PRO A 109 11.99 -1.98 19.61
N VAL A 110 12.59 -2.63 18.60
CA VAL A 110 12.15 -3.90 18.00
C VAL A 110 13.39 -4.71 17.66
N TRP A 111 13.37 -5.99 17.99
CA TRP A 111 14.44 -6.93 17.62
C TRP A 111 13.86 -8.30 17.30
N ARG A 112 14.64 -9.12 16.64
CA ARG A 112 14.29 -10.49 16.27
C ARG A 112 15.20 -11.47 16.99
N GLU A 113 14.62 -12.48 17.63
CA GLU A 113 15.32 -13.54 18.33
C GLU A 113 14.43 -14.80 18.33
N ASP A 114 15.00 -15.95 18.02
CA ASP A 114 14.36 -17.28 18.10
C ASP A 114 12.96 -17.39 17.48
N GLY A 115 12.78 -16.85 16.26
CA GLY A 115 11.49 -16.87 15.57
C GLY A 115 10.44 -15.90 16.13
N VAL A 116 10.84 -14.99 17.01
CA VAL A 116 10.00 -13.97 17.62
C VAL A 116 10.45 -12.58 17.20
N ILE A 117 9.50 -11.71 16.90
CA ILE A 117 9.72 -10.26 16.74
C ILE A 117 9.26 -9.59 18.02
N TRP A 118 10.21 -9.21 18.83
CA TRP A 118 10.00 -8.54 20.11
C TRP A 118 9.78 -7.06 19.93
N VAL A 119 8.78 -6.49 20.60
CA VAL A 119 8.45 -5.06 20.55
C VAL A 119 8.44 -4.49 21.96
N ARG A 120 9.33 -3.52 22.22
CA ARG A 120 9.42 -2.83 23.49
C ARG A 120 8.49 -1.62 23.55
N GLY A 121 7.80 -1.44 24.68
CA GLY A 121 7.05 -0.24 25.03
C GLY A 121 5.53 -0.40 24.89
N ARG A 122 4.82 0.73 24.80
CA ARG A 122 3.34 0.74 24.85
C ARG A 122 2.72 -0.01 23.69
N PRO A 123 1.72 -0.89 23.91
CA PRO A 123 1.04 -1.67 22.86
C PRO A 123 0.48 -0.82 21.72
N ALA A 124 -0.03 0.38 22.02
CA ALA A 124 -0.57 1.32 21.02
C ALA A 124 0.44 1.72 19.94
N HIS A 125 1.74 1.59 20.21
CA HIS A 125 2.80 1.92 19.25
C HIS A 125 3.44 0.68 18.60
N ALA A 126 3.00 -0.53 18.96
CA ALA A 126 3.61 -1.78 18.51
C ALA A 126 3.56 -1.92 17.00
N SER A 127 2.38 -1.77 16.39
CA SER A 127 2.20 -1.91 14.93
C SER A 127 3.11 -0.97 14.14
N ARG A 128 3.18 0.30 14.53
CA ARG A 128 4.06 1.27 13.87
C ARG A 128 5.53 0.86 13.98
N ARG A 129 5.98 0.44 15.17
CA ARG A 129 7.36 0.02 15.40
C ARG A 129 7.72 -1.22 14.59
N VAL A 130 6.82 -2.19 14.48
CA VAL A 130 7.00 -3.37 13.63
C VAL A 130 7.11 -2.97 12.16
N VAL A 131 6.26 -2.06 11.67
CA VAL A 131 6.36 -1.53 10.30
C VAL A 131 7.71 -0.86 10.05
N ASP A 132 8.17 -0.02 10.98
CA ASP A 132 9.45 0.68 10.84
C ASP A 132 10.64 -0.32 10.85
N PHE A 133 10.58 -1.34 11.70
CA PHE A 133 11.55 -2.44 11.72
C PHE A 133 11.57 -3.21 10.40
N LEU A 134 10.39 -3.63 9.89
CA LEU A 134 10.29 -4.35 8.62
C LEU A 134 10.81 -3.52 7.44
N LYS A 135 10.55 -2.21 7.43
CA LYS A 135 11.09 -1.30 6.42
C LYS A 135 12.62 -1.17 6.50
N HIS A 136 13.15 -1.14 7.71
CA HIS A 136 14.60 -1.12 7.93
C HIS A 136 15.26 -2.38 7.41
N GLU A 137 14.74 -3.55 7.76
CA GLU A 137 15.21 -4.86 7.31
C GLU A 137 15.11 -5.00 5.77
N ALA A 138 13.99 -4.57 5.18
CA ALA A 138 13.80 -4.58 3.74
C ALA A 138 14.82 -3.68 3.04
N ARG A 139 15.11 -2.50 3.60
CA ARG A 139 16.11 -1.58 3.05
C ARG A 139 17.50 -2.22 3.03
N ALA A 140 17.94 -2.82 4.13
CA ALA A 140 19.22 -3.47 4.23
C ALA A 140 19.41 -4.57 3.15
N VAL A 141 18.36 -5.42 2.97
CA VAL A 141 18.36 -6.45 1.92
C VAL A 141 18.39 -5.84 0.52
N PHE A 142 17.63 -4.78 0.27
CA PHE A 142 17.61 -4.13 -1.04
C PHE A 142 18.93 -3.43 -1.36
N GLU A 143 19.59 -2.83 -0.38
CA GLU A 143 20.91 -2.22 -0.54
C GLU A 143 21.96 -3.27 -0.91
N GLU A 144 22.02 -4.37 -0.17
CA GLU A 144 22.92 -5.51 -0.46
C GLU A 144 22.68 -6.05 -1.88
N ARG A 145 21.43 -6.38 -2.22
CA ARG A 145 21.09 -6.97 -3.51
C ARG A 145 21.30 -5.99 -4.67
N ALA A 146 20.99 -4.72 -4.47
CA ALA A 146 21.20 -3.70 -5.50
C ALA A 146 22.68 -3.55 -5.83
N LEU A 147 23.59 -3.61 -4.86
CA LEU A 147 25.04 -3.56 -5.12
C LEU A 147 25.51 -4.77 -5.94
N VAL A 148 25.03 -5.96 -5.63
CA VAL A 148 25.36 -7.19 -6.38
C VAL A 148 24.94 -7.07 -7.85
N HIS A 149 23.71 -6.57 -8.11
CA HIS A 149 23.23 -6.43 -9.48
C HIS A 149 23.85 -5.22 -10.21
N ALA A 150 24.09 -4.14 -9.50
CA ALA A 150 24.76 -2.96 -10.05
C ALA A 150 26.19 -3.24 -10.51
N ALA A 151 26.93 -4.07 -9.77
CA ALA A 151 28.26 -4.51 -10.17
C ALA A 151 28.23 -5.28 -11.50
N LYS A 152 27.22 -6.16 -11.70
CA LYS A 152 27.06 -6.91 -12.97
C LYS A 152 26.72 -6.01 -14.16
N LEU A 153 26.07 -4.89 -13.92
CA LEU A 153 25.65 -3.93 -14.94
C LEU A 153 26.63 -2.77 -15.10
N ASN A 154 27.71 -2.74 -14.29
CA ASN A 154 28.67 -1.65 -14.22
C ASN A 154 28.02 -0.27 -13.99
N VAL A 155 27.01 -0.20 -13.08
CA VAL A 155 26.32 1.02 -12.69
C VAL A 155 26.41 1.24 -11.18
N LYS A 156 26.17 2.48 -10.73
CA LYS A 156 26.10 2.81 -9.29
C LYS A 156 24.70 3.30 -8.94
N PRO A 157 23.96 2.61 -8.07
CA PRO A 157 22.67 3.10 -7.60
C PRO A 157 22.89 4.35 -6.74
N SER A 158 22.20 5.44 -7.05
CA SER A 158 22.32 6.69 -6.29
C SER A 158 21.49 6.67 -5.01
N ARG A 159 20.33 6.00 -5.04
CA ARG A 159 19.40 5.96 -3.91
C ARG A 159 18.47 4.76 -3.99
N ILE A 160 18.25 4.11 -2.84
CA ILE A 160 17.22 3.07 -2.67
C ILE A 160 16.12 3.60 -1.75
N THR A 161 14.87 3.46 -2.18
CA THR A 161 13.70 3.90 -1.41
C THR A 161 12.73 2.75 -1.25
N VAL A 162 12.41 2.40 -0.01
CA VAL A 162 11.36 1.44 0.32
C VAL A 162 10.03 2.16 0.37
N ARG A 163 9.08 1.72 -0.47
CA ARG A 163 7.72 2.30 -0.55
C ARG A 163 6.69 1.19 -0.63
N ASP A 164 5.50 1.48 -0.17
CA ASP A 164 4.32 0.66 -0.43
C ASP A 164 3.74 1.06 -1.79
N THR A 165 3.97 0.22 -2.81
CA THR A 165 3.56 0.50 -4.19
C THR A 165 2.32 -0.30 -4.56
N ALA A 166 1.31 0.36 -5.13
CA ALA A 166 0.03 -0.27 -5.47
C ALA A 166 0.01 -0.99 -6.83
N SER A 167 1.02 -0.81 -7.70
CA SER A 167 0.95 -1.27 -9.09
C SER A 167 2.17 -2.02 -9.59
N ARG A 168 3.27 -2.02 -8.85
CA ARG A 168 4.51 -2.69 -9.24
C ARG A 168 5.35 -3.01 -8.00
N TRP A 169 6.15 -4.05 -8.05
CA TRP A 169 7.07 -4.43 -6.96
C TRP A 169 8.21 -3.44 -6.78
N GLY A 170 8.67 -2.84 -7.86
CA GLY A 170 9.74 -1.85 -7.85
C GLY A 170 9.88 -1.13 -9.18
N SER A 171 10.74 -0.14 -9.23
CA SER A 171 11.18 0.53 -10.46
C SER A 171 12.64 0.95 -10.31
N CYS A 172 13.37 0.89 -11.41
CA CYS A 172 14.69 1.46 -11.57
C CYS A 172 14.59 2.61 -12.57
N SER A 173 15.14 3.78 -12.25
CA SER A 173 15.16 4.97 -13.11
C SER A 173 16.47 5.73 -12.89
#